data_ab22fd20dde4542526eaaca5636eb9a3
#
_entry.id   ab22fd20dde4542526eaaca5636eb9a3
#
_cell.length_a   1.000
_cell.length_b   1.000
_cell.length_c   1.000
_cell.angle_alpha   90.00
_cell.angle_beta   90.00
_cell.angle_gamma   90.00
#
_symmetry.space_group_name_H-M   'P 1'
#
loop_
_entity.id
_entity.type
_entity.pdbx_description
1 polymer ?
#
loop_
_entity_poly.entity_id
_entity_poly.type
_entity_poly.pdbx_seq_one_letter_code
_entity_poly.pdbx_strand_id
1 'polypeptide(L)'
;MAILQQSYGRFGGAERLAFSHYVQLKRMNKDVTLFYEGRVSPGWKKRLQGEPIQSIPSGVASNPRGLKHLMEFLRKLNDYDRIIIHHHVEPILAFYLSKLLGPKIIWYSGSVFELPWEKTITGEDYRRISTTVKRTGSEFYGSLFSKLLLSDPLYGLTVQLAKFVDIKTARGFGKIIGNSLFLSNFLARTYGLKEVPPVAYPGPDPLLEKLSSAPPVKEQDYMLAVGTLIPLKNIEGLILSAANVRSSKVVLVGDGQERGRLEELAEKVHVPIEFRGTFDEETDLARAYSECKFLVHLSLYEPFGLTPVEAGLFGKPSIVTNLGGPPEVVMEGVTGYVVNPRDHQYIGAKMNALLADDSLRREMGQRAKENIERNFTLEKSTTRLLEEVES
;
A
#
# COMPACT_ATOMS: atom_id res chain seq x y z
N MET A 1 4.06 -17.93 15.45
CA MET A 1 4.55 -16.98 14.42
C MET A 1 4.64 -15.57 14.98
N ALA A 2 5.53 -14.74 14.46
CA ALA A 2 5.58 -13.30 14.74
C ALA A 2 5.28 -12.52 13.47
N ILE A 3 4.53 -11.40 13.57
CA ILE A 3 4.35 -10.41 12.51
C ILE A 3 5.04 -9.12 12.95
N LEU A 4 5.94 -8.60 12.13
CA LEU A 4 6.63 -7.34 12.36
C LEU A 4 6.09 -6.29 11.39
N GLN A 5 5.62 -5.14 11.92
CA GLN A 5 5.14 -3.99 11.17
C GLN A 5 5.85 -2.72 11.63
N GLN A 6 6.30 -1.87 10.71
CA GLN A 6 7.11 -0.71 11.04
C GLN A 6 6.36 0.30 11.92
N SER A 7 5.13 0.67 11.59
CA SER A 7 4.38 1.61 12.45
C SER A 7 2.88 1.51 12.25
N TYR A 8 2.13 2.00 13.23
CA TYR A 8 0.69 2.27 13.14
C TYR A 8 0.42 3.77 13.33
N GLY A 9 1.31 4.60 12.80
CA GLY A 9 1.23 6.06 12.91
C GLY A 9 0.20 6.71 12.00
N ARG A 10 -0.17 6.03 10.90
CA ARG A 10 -1.17 6.47 9.92
C ARG A 10 -2.19 5.34 9.69
N PHE A 11 -3.35 5.71 9.16
CA PHE A 11 -4.37 4.73 8.76
C PHE A 11 -4.19 4.34 7.29
N GLY A 12 -3.01 3.80 6.97
CA GLY A 12 -2.60 3.45 5.61
C GLY A 12 -2.93 2.01 5.20
N GLY A 13 -2.80 1.70 3.91
CA GLY A 13 -3.05 0.35 3.38
C GLY A 13 -2.10 -0.71 3.93
N ALA A 14 -0.85 -0.34 4.18
CA ALA A 14 0.17 -1.24 4.71
C ALA A 14 -0.14 -1.71 6.13
N GLU A 15 -0.48 -0.76 7.00
CA GLU A 15 -0.81 -1.02 8.39
C GLU A 15 -2.10 -1.83 8.50
N ARG A 16 -3.11 -1.48 7.69
CA ARG A 16 -4.37 -2.24 7.64
C ARG A 16 -4.14 -3.68 7.19
N LEU A 17 -3.28 -3.90 6.19
CA LEU A 17 -2.99 -5.24 5.68
C LEU A 17 -2.29 -6.12 6.72
N ALA A 18 -1.26 -5.60 7.41
CA ALA A 18 -0.57 -6.35 8.47
C ALA A 18 -1.53 -6.74 9.60
N PHE A 19 -2.38 -5.82 10.01
CA PHE A 19 -3.42 -6.09 11.01
C PHE A 19 -4.47 -7.08 10.51
N SER A 20 -4.90 -6.96 9.26
CA SER A 20 -5.85 -7.88 8.64
C SER A 20 -5.35 -9.33 8.63
N HIS A 21 -4.09 -9.54 8.22
CA HIS A 21 -3.46 -10.86 8.29
C HIS A 21 -3.36 -11.37 9.74
N TYR A 22 -2.98 -10.52 10.69
CA TYR A 22 -2.95 -10.88 12.10
C TYR A 22 -4.31 -11.37 12.60
N VAL A 23 -5.37 -10.58 12.38
CA VAL A 23 -6.75 -10.93 12.80
C VAL A 23 -7.21 -12.23 12.14
N GLN A 24 -6.94 -12.40 10.85
CA GLN A 24 -7.38 -13.62 10.14
C GLN A 24 -6.60 -14.85 10.58
N LEU A 25 -5.30 -14.75 10.83
CA LEU A 25 -4.51 -15.86 11.40
C LEU A 25 -5.02 -16.25 12.78
N LYS A 26 -5.41 -15.30 13.63
CA LYS A 26 -6.06 -15.59 14.91
C LYS A 26 -7.39 -16.35 14.73
N ARG A 27 -8.23 -15.93 13.75
CA ARG A 27 -9.47 -16.65 13.39
C ARG A 27 -9.21 -18.08 12.92
N MET A 28 -8.07 -18.31 12.25
CA MET A 28 -7.62 -19.63 11.82
C MET A 28 -6.94 -20.44 12.95
N ASN A 29 -7.06 -20.00 14.21
CA ASN A 29 -6.47 -20.61 15.41
C ASN A 29 -4.94 -20.75 15.35
N LYS A 30 -4.25 -19.86 14.62
CA LYS A 30 -2.78 -19.81 14.61
C LYS A 30 -2.28 -19.02 15.82
N ASP A 31 -1.23 -19.54 16.46
CA ASP A 31 -0.51 -18.78 17.49
C ASP A 31 0.36 -17.71 16.81
N VAL A 32 -0.08 -16.45 16.91
CA VAL A 32 0.56 -15.31 16.26
C VAL A 32 0.62 -14.11 17.19
N THR A 33 1.78 -13.46 17.22
CA THR A 33 2.01 -12.19 17.95
C THR A 33 2.32 -11.09 16.97
N LEU A 34 1.67 -9.93 17.15
CA LEU A 34 1.90 -8.74 16.36
C LEU A 34 2.89 -7.80 17.08
N PHE A 35 3.97 -7.47 16.40
CA PHE A 35 4.97 -6.50 16.84
C PHE A 35 4.91 -5.27 15.96
N TYR A 36 5.08 -4.09 16.57
CA TYR A 36 5.11 -2.83 15.84
C TYR A 36 6.26 -1.93 16.31
N GLU A 37 6.78 -1.13 15.39
CA GLU A 37 7.79 -0.12 15.67
C GLU A 37 7.15 1.28 15.71
N GLY A 38 7.59 2.13 16.63
CA GLY A 38 7.21 3.54 16.66
C GLY A 38 5.89 3.86 17.34
N ARG A 39 5.21 4.91 16.87
CA ARG A 39 3.99 5.44 17.50
C ARG A 39 2.73 4.81 16.94
N VAL A 40 1.74 4.62 17.78
CA VAL A 40 0.39 4.18 17.41
C VAL A 40 -0.55 5.40 17.48
N SER A 41 -1.25 5.69 16.39
CA SER A 41 -2.24 6.78 16.33
C SER A 41 -3.47 6.48 17.21
N PRO A 42 -4.27 7.49 17.60
CA PRO A 42 -5.46 7.27 18.40
C PRO A 42 -6.45 6.28 17.79
N GLY A 43 -6.71 6.35 16.48
CA GLY A 43 -7.58 5.41 15.77
C GLY A 43 -7.08 3.96 15.87
N TRP A 44 -5.78 3.74 15.67
CA TRP A 44 -5.17 2.42 15.85
C TRP A 44 -5.19 1.94 17.29
N LYS A 45 -5.02 2.81 18.29
CA LYS A 45 -5.13 2.42 19.71
C LYS A 45 -6.51 1.83 20.01
N LYS A 46 -7.58 2.45 19.51
CA LYS A 46 -8.95 1.94 19.66
C LYS A 46 -9.08 0.55 19.02
N ARG A 47 -8.56 0.36 17.82
CA ARG A 47 -8.66 -0.88 17.04
C ARG A 47 -7.84 -2.03 17.61
N LEU A 48 -6.68 -1.72 18.18
CA LEU A 48 -5.77 -2.66 18.81
C LEU A 48 -6.11 -2.95 20.28
N GLN A 49 -7.17 -2.33 20.81
CA GLN A 49 -7.57 -2.49 22.21
C GLN A 49 -7.96 -3.95 22.50
N GLY A 50 -7.29 -4.52 23.50
CA GLY A 50 -7.48 -5.93 23.87
C GLY A 50 -6.60 -6.93 23.13
N GLU A 51 -5.87 -6.52 22.09
CA GLU A 51 -4.95 -7.38 21.36
C GLU A 51 -3.56 -7.40 22.05
N PRO A 52 -2.91 -8.56 22.17
CA PRO A 52 -1.58 -8.70 22.77
C PRO A 52 -0.48 -8.25 21.81
N ILE A 53 -0.48 -6.95 21.47
CA ILE A 53 0.54 -6.34 20.62
C ILE A 53 1.76 -5.92 21.42
N GLN A 54 2.94 -5.98 20.80
CA GLN A 54 4.20 -5.69 21.45
C GLN A 54 4.99 -4.65 20.66
N SER A 55 5.68 -3.74 21.36
CA SER A 55 6.51 -2.74 20.70
C SER A 55 7.88 -3.33 20.32
N ILE A 56 8.34 -2.98 19.10
CA ILE A 56 9.73 -3.18 18.67
C ILE A 56 10.58 -2.06 19.28
N PRO A 57 11.78 -2.35 19.80
CA PRO A 57 12.69 -1.31 20.28
C PRO A 57 13.02 -0.32 19.16
N SER A 58 12.81 0.97 19.38
CA SER A 58 13.16 2.04 18.45
C SER A 58 14.49 2.72 18.81
N GLY A 59 15.16 3.33 17.83
CA GLY A 59 16.38 4.10 18.04
C GLY A 59 17.64 3.28 18.38
N VAL A 60 17.69 2.06 17.91
CA VAL A 60 18.75 1.08 18.18
C VAL A 60 20.14 1.56 17.72
N ALA A 61 20.21 2.34 16.65
CA ALA A 61 21.48 2.76 16.04
C ALA A 61 22.24 3.85 16.82
N SER A 62 21.60 4.52 17.77
CA SER A 62 22.15 5.77 18.34
C SER A 62 22.66 5.65 19.78
N ASN A 63 22.55 4.48 20.43
CA ASN A 63 22.86 4.37 21.86
C ASN A 63 23.25 2.91 22.23
N PRO A 64 24.30 2.67 23.07
CA PRO A 64 24.66 1.35 23.61
C PRO A 64 23.52 0.63 24.33
N ARG A 65 22.62 1.36 25.00
CA ARG A 65 21.41 0.78 25.60
C ARG A 65 20.44 0.24 24.53
N GLY A 66 20.34 0.92 23.38
CA GLY A 66 19.58 0.47 22.23
C GLY A 66 20.03 -0.87 21.71
N LEU A 67 21.37 -1.10 21.63
CA LEU A 67 21.93 -2.39 21.20
C LEU A 67 21.55 -3.53 22.16
N LYS A 68 21.58 -3.29 23.46
CA LYS A 68 21.14 -4.27 24.45
C LYS A 68 19.67 -4.66 24.25
N HIS A 69 18.79 -3.67 24.14
CA HIS A 69 17.36 -3.91 23.88
C HIS A 69 17.12 -4.64 22.54
N LEU A 70 17.91 -4.32 21.50
CA LEU A 70 17.86 -5.06 20.24
C LEU A 70 18.21 -6.53 20.44
N MET A 71 19.30 -6.81 21.14
CA MET A 71 19.73 -8.19 21.37
C MET A 71 18.71 -8.99 22.21
N GLU A 72 18.09 -8.35 23.19
CA GLU A 72 16.99 -8.94 23.98
C GLU A 72 15.78 -9.22 23.07
N PHE A 73 15.42 -8.28 22.20
CA PHE A 73 14.33 -8.44 21.24
C PHE A 73 14.61 -9.57 20.23
N LEU A 74 15.81 -9.64 19.67
CA LEU A 74 16.21 -10.72 18.76
C LEU A 74 16.20 -12.11 19.43
N ARG A 75 16.62 -12.19 20.70
CA ARG A 75 16.50 -13.43 21.48
C ARG A 75 15.04 -13.86 21.61
N LYS A 76 14.16 -12.93 21.95
CA LYS A 76 12.72 -13.19 22.03
C LYS A 76 12.14 -13.64 20.70
N LEU A 77 12.54 -13.01 19.58
CA LEU A 77 12.11 -13.43 18.25
C LEU A 77 12.58 -14.83 17.87
N ASN A 78 13.71 -15.30 18.44
CA ASN A 78 14.22 -16.65 18.18
C ASN A 78 13.29 -17.76 18.70
N ASP A 79 12.38 -17.46 19.64
CA ASP A 79 11.39 -18.40 20.15
C ASP A 79 10.25 -18.66 19.14
N TYR A 80 10.15 -17.85 18.07
CA TYR A 80 9.18 -18.05 17.01
C TYR A 80 9.76 -18.90 15.87
N ASP A 81 8.96 -19.81 15.33
CA ASP A 81 9.34 -20.66 14.19
C ASP A 81 9.40 -19.87 12.89
N ARG A 82 8.50 -18.91 12.71
CA ARG A 82 8.39 -18.04 11.53
C ARG A 82 8.17 -16.60 11.95
N ILE A 83 8.83 -15.69 11.25
CA ILE A 83 8.76 -14.24 11.48
C ILE A 83 8.44 -13.56 10.15
N ILE A 84 7.26 -12.98 10.06
CA ILE A 84 6.79 -12.28 8.85
C ILE A 84 7.07 -10.79 9.01
N ILE A 85 7.90 -10.24 8.14
CA ILE A 85 8.10 -8.79 8.02
C ILE A 85 7.10 -8.26 7.01
N HIS A 86 6.16 -7.43 7.45
CA HIS A 86 5.27 -6.70 6.57
C HIS A 86 5.91 -5.40 6.10
N HIS A 87 5.97 -5.21 4.79
CA HIS A 87 6.62 -4.09 4.13
C HIS A 87 8.11 -3.98 4.48
N HIS A 88 8.45 -3.08 5.37
CA HIS A 88 9.81 -2.81 5.81
C HIS A 88 9.88 -2.72 7.33
N VAL A 89 11.06 -2.95 7.85
CA VAL A 89 11.47 -2.60 9.21
C VAL A 89 12.74 -1.73 9.11
N GLU A 90 13.13 -1.11 10.20
CA GLU A 90 14.32 -0.27 10.23
C GLU A 90 15.54 -1.06 9.67
N PRO A 91 16.36 -0.48 8.76
CA PRO A 91 17.41 -1.20 8.02
C PRO A 91 18.44 -1.92 8.90
N ILE A 92 18.79 -1.35 10.05
CA ILE A 92 19.71 -1.98 10.98
C ILE A 92 19.07 -3.22 11.61
N LEU A 93 17.78 -3.11 12.01
CA LEU A 93 17.03 -4.25 12.49
C LEU A 93 16.92 -5.32 11.40
N ALA A 94 16.59 -4.96 10.16
CA ALA A 94 16.51 -5.87 9.02
C ALA A 94 17.83 -6.62 8.79
N PHE A 95 18.97 -5.91 8.89
CA PHE A 95 20.29 -6.50 8.75
C PHE A 95 20.57 -7.56 9.84
N TYR A 96 20.32 -7.23 11.11
CA TYR A 96 20.53 -8.20 12.20
C TYR A 96 19.56 -9.38 12.12
N LEU A 97 18.28 -9.14 11.77
CA LEU A 97 17.31 -10.21 11.51
C LEU A 97 17.80 -11.17 10.42
N SER A 98 18.28 -10.62 9.31
CA SER A 98 18.84 -11.40 8.20
C SER A 98 20.04 -12.26 8.62
N LYS A 99 20.92 -11.72 9.47
CA LYS A 99 22.16 -12.42 9.90
C LYS A 99 21.91 -13.47 10.98
N LEU A 100 21.00 -13.22 11.91
CA LEU A 100 20.81 -14.05 13.09
C LEU A 100 19.64 -15.01 12.97
N LEU A 101 18.60 -14.62 12.25
CA LEU A 101 17.34 -15.36 12.13
C LEU A 101 16.90 -15.57 10.66
N GLY A 102 17.79 -15.30 9.71
CA GLY A 102 17.46 -15.27 8.27
C GLY A 102 16.55 -16.39 7.78
N PRO A 103 16.84 -17.68 8.04
CA PRO A 103 16.01 -18.79 7.58
C PRO A 103 14.57 -18.77 8.12
N LYS A 104 14.32 -18.12 9.25
CA LYS A 104 12.99 -17.96 9.85
C LYS A 104 12.23 -16.75 9.32
N ILE A 105 12.92 -15.84 8.63
CA ILE A 105 12.35 -14.57 8.16
C ILE A 105 11.65 -14.77 6.83
N ILE A 106 10.41 -14.33 6.78
CA ILE A 106 9.62 -14.21 5.56
C ILE A 106 9.35 -12.72 5.35
N TRP A 107 9.87 -12.17 4.25
CA TRP A 107 9.60 -10.80 3.89
C TRP A 107 8.40 -10.74 2.95
N TYR A 108 7.26 -10.30 3.47
CA TYR A 108 6.09 -9.97 2.68
C TYR A 108 6.18 -8.51 2.23
N SER A 109 6.65 -8.32 1.00
CA SER A 109 6.89 -7.00 0.45
C SER A 109 5.62 -6.37 -0.10
N GLY A 110 5.33 -5.15 0.33
CA GLY A 110 4.22 -4.36 -0.19
C GLY A 110 4.66 -3.21 -1.09
N SER A 111 5.95 -2.85 -1.09
CA SER A 111 6.50 -1.79 -1.92
C SER A 111 8.02 -1.86 -1.92
N VAL A 112 8.64 -1.40 -2.99
CA VAL A 112 10.10 -1.15 -3.08
C VAL A 112 10.40 0.28 -3.49
N PHE A 113 9.36 1.10 -3.59
CA PHE A 113 9.50 2.48 -4.05
C PHE A 113 10.35 3.38 -3.13
N GLU A 114 10.44 3.02 -1.87
CA GLU A 114 11.20 3.76 -0.86
C GLU A 114 12.72 3.54 -0.96
N LEU A 115 13.18 2.71 -1.90
CA LEU A 115 14.59 2.45 -2.10
C LEU A 115 15.25 3.63 -2.84
N PRO A 116 16.23 4.34 -2.23
CA PRO A 116 16.83 5.53 -2.83
C PRO A 116 17.59 5.28 -4.15
N TRP A 117 17.92 4.03 -4.45
CA TRP A 117 18.64 3.64 -5.66
C TRP A 117 17.75 3.13 -6.78
N GLU A 118 16.46 2.92 -6.54
CA GLU A 118 15.57 2.39 -7.56
C GLU A 118 14.98 3.50 -8.42
N LYS A 119 15.29 3.45 -9.70
CA LYS A 119 14.75 4.37 -10.70
C LYS A 119 13.58 3.73 -11.45
N THR A 120 12.57 3.27 -10.72
CA THR A 120 11.36 2.68 -11.30
C THR A 120 10.57 3.69 -12.12
N ILE A 121 10.71 4.96 -11.78
CA ILE A 121 10.05 6.08 -12.43
C ILE A 121 11.11 6.91 -13.12
N THR A 122 11.00 7.08 -14.41
CA THR A 122 11.97 7.81 -15.25
C THR A 122 11.41 9.15 -15.71
N GLY A 123 12.30 10.08 -16.07
CA GLY A 123 11.94 11.34 -16.72
C GLY A 123 11.39 12.41 -15.78
N GLU A 124 10.33 13.10 -16.22
CA GLU A 124 9.75 14.25 -15.52
C GLU A 124 9.08 13.85 -14.20
N ASP A 125 8.46 12.67 -14.17
CA ASP A 125 7.84 12.12 -12.97
C ASP A 125 8.88 11.81 -11.88
N TYR A 126 10.06 11.33 -12.25
CA TYR A 126 11.16 11.11 -11.29
C TYR A 126 11.58 12.44 -10.63
N ARG A 127 11.64 13.54 -11.37
CA ARG A 127 11.99 14.86 -10.81
C ARG A 127 10.94 15.35 -9.81
N ARG A 128 9.65 15.17 -10.12
CA ARG A 128 8.52 15.55 -9.24
C ARG A 128 8.47 14.69 -7.96
N ILE A 129 8.81 13.41 -8.08
CA ILE A 129 8.74 12.41 -7.00
C ILE A 129 10.05 12.36 -6.20
N SER A 130 11.19 12.70 -6.80
CA SER A 130 12.50 12.59 -6.16
C SER A 130 12.66 13.38 -4.86
N THR A 131 11.96 14.50 -4.72
CA THR A 131 11.90 15.25 -3.46
C THR A 131 11.15 14.49 -2.36
N THR A 132 10.09 13.78 -2.70
CA THR A 132 9.35 12.93 -1.76
C THR A 132 10.17 11.70 -1.40
N VAL A 133 10.79 11.04 -2.38
CA VAL A 133 11.68 9.89 -2.16
C VAL A 133 12.89 10.25 -1.31
N LYS A 134 13.53 11.40 -1.56
CA LYS A 134 14.63 11.90 -0.72
C LYS A 134 14.21 12.11 0.73
N ARG A 135 13.01 12.63 0.96
CA ARG A 135 12.47 12.87 2.30
C ARG A 135 12.11 11.55 3.01
N THR A 136 11.42 10.65 2.34
CA THR A 136 11.05 9.33 2.88
C THR A 136 12.29 8.47 3.11
N GLY A 137 13.24 8.49 2.19
CA GLY A 137 14.53 7.82 2.36
C GLY A 137 15.33 8.36 3.55
N SER A 138 15.28 9.66 3.84
CA SER A 138 15.96 10.25 5.01
C SER A 138 15.31 9.84 6.33
N GLU A 139 13.99 9.68 6.35
CA GLU A 139 13.26 9.17 7.52
C GLU A 139 13.52 7.67 7.72
N PHE A 140 13.64 6.92 6.63
CA PHE A 140 13.85 5.47 6.65
C PHE A 140 15.27 5.06 7.09
N TYR A 141 16.32 5.75 6.59
CA TYR A 141 17.71 5.41 6.93
C TYR A 141 18.24 6.06 8.23
N GLY A 142 17.39 6.75 8.98
CA GLY A 142 17.76 7.40 10.24
C GLY A 142 18.63 8.64 10.10
N SER A 143 18.82 9.39 11.21
CA SER A 143 19.45 10.72 11.17
C SER A 143 20.93 10.72 10.78
N LEU A 144 21.67 9.63 10.99
CA LEU A 144 23.10 9.53 10.64
C LEU A 144 23.30 9.28 9.14
N PHE A 145 22.54 8.33 8.59
CA PHE A 145 22.58 8.04 7.15
C PHE A 145 21.97 9.17 6.32
N SER A 146 20.94 9.84 6.81
CA SER A 146 20.34 10.98 6.11
C SER A 146 21.28 12.16 5.98
N LYS A 147 22.09 12.45 6.99
CA LYS A 147 23.12 13.50 6.92
C LYS A 147 24.23 13.18 5.91
N LEU A 148 24.66 11.91 5.85
CA LEU A 148 25.62 11.42 4.86
C LEU A 148 25.02 11.36 3.45
N LEU A 149 23.74 10.97 3.31
CA LEU A 149 23.03 10.90 2.01
C LEU A 149 22.77 12.29 1.39
N LEU A 150 22.69 13.35 2.20
CA LEU A 150 22.39 14.70 1.71
C LEU A 150 23.65 15.54 1.44
N SER A 151 24.84 15.08 1.82
CA SER A 151 26.12 15.78 1.55
C SER A 151 26.70 15.32 0.22
N ASP A 152 26.72 16.20 -0.80
CA ASP A 152 27.58 16.08 -1.98
C ASP A 152 29.04 16.26 -1.54
N PRO A 153 30.00 15.41 -1.89
CA PRO A 153 30.18 14.47 -3.02
C PRO A 153 30.06 12.98 -2.66
N LEU A 154 29.72 12.62 -1.43
CA LEU A 154 29.68 11.21 -0.97
C LEU A 154 28.31 10.52 -1.24
N TYR A 155 27.33 11.26 -1.75
CA TYR A 155 25.99 10.74 -2.01
C TYR A 155 25.97 9.45 -2.85
N GLY A 156 26.71 9.46 -3.96
CA GLY A 156 26.78 8.29 -4.85
C GLY A 156 27.37 7.04 -4.18
N LEU A 157 28.42 7.21 -3.39
CA LEU A 157 29.05 6.10 -2.66
C LEU A 157 28.13 5.55 -1.55
N THR A 158 27.49 6.44 -0.82
CA THR A 158 26.55 6.08 0.27
C THR A 158 25.33 5.33 -0.26
N VAL A 159 24.78 5.76 -1.40
CA VAL A 159 23.69 5.07 -2.09
C VAL A 159 24.10 3.67 -2.55
N GLN A 160 25.33 3.53 -3.12
CA GLN A 160 25.84 2.21 -3.55
C GLN A 160 26.06 1.27 -2.36
N LEU A 161 26.59 1.78 -1.25
CA LEU A 161 26.74 1.00 -0.02
C LEU A 161 25.40 0.58 0.55
N ALA A 162 24.43 1.49 0.64
CA ALA A 162 23.07 1.21 1.10
C ALA A 162 22.42 0.13 0.23
N LYS A 163 22.52 0.25 -1.10
CA LYS A 163 22.06 -0.76 -2.05
C LYS A 163 22.70 -2.12 -1.80
N PHE A 164 24.01 -2.17 -1.63
CA PHE A 164 24.74 -3.41 -1.37
C PHE A 164 24.26 -4.08 -0.07
N VAL A 165 24.14 -3.30 1.01
CA VAL A 165 23.66 -3.80 2.32
C VAL A 165 22.24 -4.31 2.21
N ASP A 166 21.35 -3.57 1.54
CA ASP A 166 19.95 -3.97 1.38
C ASP A 166 19.81 -5.25 0.55
N ILE A 167 20.50 -5.38 -0.58
CA ILE A 167 20.51 -6.60 -1.38
C ILE A 167 21.03 -7.80 -0.57
N LYS A 168 22.10 -7.61 0.21
CA LYS A 168 22.64 -8.65 1.08
C LYS A 168 21.66 -9.05 2.19
N THR A 169 20.96 -8.07 2.73
CA THR A 169 19.94 -8.29 3.77
C THR A 169 18.76 -9.09 3.21
N ALA A 170 18.17 -8.63 2.11
CA ALA A 170 17.03 -9.30 1.47
C ALA A 170 17.36 -10.75 1.06
N ARG A 171 18.52 -10.96 0.46
CA ARG A 171 18.99 -12.31 0.09
C ARG A 171 19.31 -13.23 1.29
N GLY A 172 19.43 -12.68 2.47
CA GLY A 172 19.65 -13.42 3.71
C GLY A 172 18.35 -13.85 4.39
N PHE A 173 17.19 -13.42 3.91
CA PHE A 173 15.90 -13.89 4.41
C PHE A 173 15.58 -15.29 3.86
N GLY A 174 14.84 -16.07 4.64
CA GLY A 174 14.46 -17.44 4.26
C GLY A 174 13.51 -17.45 3.06
N LYS A 175 12.59 -16.49 2.99
CA LYS A 175 11.69 -16.33 1.86
C LYS A 175 11.32 -14.86 1.62
N ILE A 176 11.08 -14.52 0.36
CA ILE A 176 10.50 -13.24 -0.06
C ILE A 176 9.18 -13.54 -0.75
N ILE A 177 8.13 -12.76 -0.46
CA ILE A 177 6.80 -12.89 -1.06
C ILE A 177 6.38 -11.51 -1.55
N GLY A 178 5.91 -11.41 -2.79
CA GLY A 178 5.35 -10.17 -3.32
C GLY A 178 3.84 -10.09 -3.11
N ASN A 179 3.32 -8.87 -3.01
CA ASN A 179 1.88 -8.64 -2.92
C ASN A 179 1.17 -8.62 -4.29
N SER A 180 1.93 -8.75 -5.37
CA SER A 180 1.43 -8.82 -6.75
C SER A 180 2.48 -9.48 -7.64
N LEU A 181 2.09 -9.96 -8.81
CA LEU A 181 3.02 -10.47 -9.82
C LEU A 181 3.94 -9.36 -10.33
N PHE A 182 3.40 -8.15 -10.50
CA PHE A 182 4.19 -6.98 -10.84
C PHE A 182 5.33 -6.78 -9.83
N LEU A 183 4.99 -6.73 -8.53
CA LEU A 183 5.98 -6.52 -7.48
C LEU A 183 6.96 -7.70 -7.37
N SER A 184 6.51 -8.93 -7.47
CA SER A 184 7.38 -10.12 -7.45
C SER A 184 8.43 -10.09 -8.56
N ASN A 185 8.02 -9.76 -9.79
CA ASN A 185 8.95 -9.58 -10.89
C ASN A 185 9.93 -8.42 -10.66
N PHE A 186 9.43 -7.33 -10.08
CA PHE A 186 10.25 -6.18 -9.72
C PHE A 186 11.31 -6.53 -8.66
N LEU A 187 10.91 -7.24 -7.59
CA LEU A 187 11.81 -7.75 -6.55
C LEU A 187 12.88 -8.67 -7.12
N ALA A 188 12.51 -9.60 -8.01
CA ALA A 188 13.46 -10.51 -8.64
C ALA A 188 14.57 -9.74 -9.37
N ARG A 189 14.22 -8.72 -10.13
CA ARG A 189 15.18 -7.88 -10.88
C ARG A 189 16.01 -7.02 -9.94
N THR A 190 15.38 -6.32 -9.01
CA THR A 190 16.04 -5.36 -8.10
C THR A 190 17.03 -6.04 -7.18
N TYR A 191 16.66 -7.18 -6.62
CA TYR A 191 17.52 -7.95 -5.70
C TYR A 191 18.35 -9.03 -6.40
N GLY A 192 18.22 -9.20 -7.72
CA GLY A 192 18.92 -10.22 -8.49
C GLY A 192 18.67 -11.62 -7.95
N LEU A 193 17.39 -11.95 -7.71
CA LEU A 193 16.98 -13.27 -7.23
C LEU A 193 17.01 -14.27 -8.39
N LYS A 194 17.29 -15.53 -8.09
CA LYS A 194 17.31 -16.60 -9.10
C LYS A 194 15.92 -16.94 -9.64
N GLU A 195 14.91 -16.81 -8.79
CA GLU A 195 13.52 -17.11 -9.10
C GLU A 195 12.65 -15.90 -8.75
N VAL A 196 11.51 -15.79 -9.44
CA VAL A 196 10.51 -14.78 -9.11
C VAL A 196 9.83 -15.19 -7.80
N PRO A 197 9.80 -14.31 -6.78
CA PRO A 197 9.13 -14.61 -5.53
C PRO A 197 7.67 -15.00 -5.73
N PRO A 198 7.12 -15.92 -4.92
CA PRO A 198 5.72 -16.24 -4.92
C PRO A 198 4.85 -15.02 -4.60
N VAL A 199 3.59 -15.08 -5.02
CA VAL A 199 2.63 -14.00 -4.83
C VAL A 199 1.57 -14.39 -3.80
N ALA A 200 1.38 -13.55 -2.79
CA ALA A 200 0.22 -13.60 -1.92
C ALA A 200 -0.53 -12.26 -2.06
N TYR A 201 -1.60 -12.25 -2.84
CA TYR A 201 -2.40 -11.04 -3.06
C TYR A 201 -3.02 -10.55 -1.76
N PRO A 202 -2.99 -9.23 -1.48
CA PRO A 202 -3.68 -8.66 -0.33
C PRO A 202 -5.19 -8.85 -0.40
N GLY A 203 -5.79 -9.12 0.75
CA GLY A 203 -7.23 -9.03 0.94
C GLY A 203 -7.64 -7.67 1.50
N PRO A 204 -8.94 -7.38 1.52
CA PRO A 204 -9.49 -6.16 2.10
C PRO A 204 -9.35 -6.15 3.63
N ASP A 205 -9.65 -5.01 4.20
CA ASP A 205 -9.81 -4.87 5.64
C ASP A 205 -11.00 -5.71 6.14
N PRO A 206 -10.88 -6.47 7.25
CA PRO A 206 -11.96 -7.32 7.75
C PRO A 206 -13.25 -6.56 8.09
N LEU A 207 -13.15 -5.29 8.47
CA LEU A 207 -14.34 -4.48 8.75
C LEU A 207 -14.99 -4.00 7.44
N LEU A 208 -14.21 -3.59 6.44
CA LEU A 208 -14.76 -3.26 5.11
C LEU A 208 -15.42 -4.48 4.46
N GLU A 209 -14.80 -5.66 4.55
CA GLU A 209 -15.37 -6.91 4.06
C GLU A 209 -16.72 -7.22 4.74
N LYS A 210 -16.82 -7.05 6.06
CA LYS A 210 -18.06 -7.18 6.80
C LYS A 210 -19.11 -6.14 6.38
N LEU A 211 -18.73 -4.87 6.26
CA LEU A 211 -19.61 -3.76 5.92
C LEU A 211 -20.14 -3.84 4.47
N SER A 212 -19.39 -4.47 3.56
CA SER A 212 -19.82 -4.66 2.17
C SER A 212 -20.98 -5.64 1.99
N SER A 213 -21.25 -6.44 3.03
CA SER A 213 -22.40 -7.35 3.08
C SER A 213 -23.71 -6.67 3.54
N ALA A 214 -23.66 -5.38 3.94
CA ALA A 214 -24.84 -4.62 4.29
C ALA A 214 -25.73 -4.37 3.06
N PRO A 215 -27.05 -4.13 3.25
CA PRO A 215 -27.94 -3.79 2.15
C PRO A 215 -27.41 -2.62 1.32
N PRO A 216 -27.61 -2.63 0.00
CA PRO A 216 -27.15 -1.55 -0.88
C PRO A 216 -27.75 -0.20 -0.44
N VAL A 217 -26.91 0.82 -0.39
CA VAL A 217 -27.37 2.20 -0.17
C VAL A 217 -27.60 2.90 -1.51
N LYS A 218 -28.36 3.98 -1.48
CA LYS A 218 -28.60 4.80 -2.68
C LYS A 218 -27.29 5.43 -3.15
N GLU A 219 -26.94 5.18 -4.41
CA GLU A 219 -25.80 5.86 -5.04
C GLU A 219 -26.00 7.38 -5.08
N GLN A 220 -24.94 8.10 -4.82
CA GLN A 220 -24.84 9.55 -4.98
C GLN A 220 -24.07 9.89 -6.25
N ASP A 221 -24.25 11.12 -6.73
CA ASP A 221 -23.65 11.56 -7.99
C ASP A 221 -22.20 12.00 -7.81
N TYR A 222 -21.29 11.06 -7.56
CA TYR A 222 -19.87 11.33 -7.50
C TYR A 222 -18.98 10.14 -7.91
N MET A 223 -17.79 10.46 -8.43
CA MET A 223 -16.68 9.56 -8.61
C MET A 223 -15.80 9.60 -7.35
N LEU A 224 -15.31 8.47 -6.89
CA LEU A 224 -14.47 8.38 -5.70
C LEU A 224 -13.00 8.24 -6.07
N ALA A 225 -12.13 8.95 -5.37
CA ALA A 225 -10.70 8.67 -5.32
C ALA A 225 -10.25 8.56 -3.86
N VAL A 226 -9.37 7.59 -3.55
CA VAL A 226 -8.86 7.35 -2.20
C VAL A 226 -7.36 7.22 -2.23
N GLY A 227 -6.67 8.02 -1.42
CA GLY A 227 -5.21 7.92 -1.31
C GLY A 227 -4.55 9.14 -0.72
N THR A 228 -3.27 9.00 -0.34
CA THR A 228 -2.44 10.10 0.14
C THR A 228 -2.19 11.11 -0.98
N LEU A 229 -2.30 12.42 -0.70
CA LEU A 229 -2.10 13.49 -1.68
C LEU A 229 -0.61 13.76 -1.89
N ILE A 230 0.03 12.88 -2.65
CA ILE A 230 1.43 12.96 -3.07
C ILE A 230 1.52 12.82 -4.60
N PRO A 231 2.58 13.33 -5.25
CA PRO A 231 2.72 13.30 -6.71
C PRO A 231 2.52 11.91 -7.32
N LEU A 232 2.95 10.87 -6.59
CA LEU A 232 2.87 9.47 -7.03
C LEU A 232 1.44 8.98 -7.25
N LYS A 233 0.48 9.49 -6.48
CA LYS A 233 -0.95 9.13 -6.60
C LYS A 233 -1.65 9.81 -7.76
N ASN A 234 -0.97 10.77 -8.42
CA ASN A 234 -1.41 11.42 -9.66
C ASN A 234 -2.86 11.97 -9.60
N ILE A 235 -3.19 12.62 -8.48
CA ILE A 235 -4.50 13.29 -8.33
C ILE A 235 -4.61 14.44 -9.32
N GLU A 236 -3.49 15.05 -9.73
CA GLU A 236 -3.45 16.02 -10.82
C GLU A 236 -4.01 15.43 -12.13
N GLY A 237 -3.56 14.24 -12.53
CA GLY A 237 -4.07 13.55 -13.72
C GLY A 237 -5.56 13.23 -13.62
N LEU A 238 -6.06 12.91 -12.42
CA LEU A 238 -7.49 12.73 -12.17
C LEU A 238 -8.25 14.03 -12.38
N ILE A 239 -7.80 15.16 -11.82
CA ILE A 239 -8.43 16.48 -11.97
C ILE A 239 -8.46 16.89 -13.46
N LEU A 240 -7.34 16.76 -14.17
CA LEU A 240 -7.25 17.08 -15.60
C LEU A 240 -8.15 16.18 -16.46
N SER A 241 -8.31 14.93 -16.08
CA SER A 241 -9.24 14.00 -16.76
C SER A 241 -10.70 14.35 -16.48
N ALA A 242 -11.02 14.72 -15.23
CA ALA A 242 -12.35 15.12 -14.81
C ALA A 242 -12.81 16.45 -15.46
N ALA A 243 -11.89 17.31 -15.88
CA ALA A 243 -12.22 18.51 -16.67
C ALA A 243 -12.90 18.20 -18.01
N ASN A 244 -12.79 16.96 -18.52
CA ASN A 244 -13.47 16.47 -19.71
C ASN A 244 -14.84 15.82 -19.42
N VAL A 245 -15.30 15.87 -18.17
CA VAL A 245 -16.55 15.23 -17.72
C VAL A 245 -17.65 16.27 -17.53
N ARG A 246 -18.85 16.00 -18.08
CA ARG A 246 -19.90 17.02 -18.20
C ARG A 246 -20.77 17.24 -16.95
N SER A 247 -20.81 16.29 -15.98
CA SER A 247 -21.74 16.46 -14.84
C SER A 247 -21.54 15.42 -13.74
N SER A 248 -20.45 15.47 -13.02
CA SER A 248 -20.34 14.74 -11.77
C SER A 248 -19.20 15.31 -10.94
N LYS A 249 -19.32 15.24 -9.63
CA LYS A 249 -18.23 15.68 -8.76
C LYS A 249 -17.27 14.53 -8.47
N VAL A 250 -16.04 14.89 -8.15
CA VAL A 250 -15.06 14.00 -7.55
C VAL A 250 -15.12 14.14 -6.03
N VAL A 251 -15.20 13.04 -5.31
CA VAL A 251 -14.97 13.00 -3.87
C VAL A 251 -13.60 12.37 -3.65
N LEU A 252 -12.72 13.10 -2.98
CA LEU A 252 -11.36 12.70 -2.69
C LEU A 252 -11.19 12.46 -1.19
N VAL A 253 -10.92 11.20 -0.82
CA VAL A 253 -10.64 10.78 0.55
C VAL A 253 -9.14 10.59 0.71
N GLY A 254 -8.55 11.38 1.60
CA GLY A 254 -7.13 11.40 1.87
C GLY A 254 -6.60 12.80 2.09
N ASP A 255 -5.35 12.89 2.55
CA ASP A 255 -4.67 14.16 2.77
C ASP A 255 -3.17 14.02 2.42
N GLY A 256 -2.47 15.14 2.27
CA GLY A 256 -1.05 15.15 1.98
C GLY A 256 -0.53 16.50 1.52
N GLN A 257 0.77 16.53 1.24
CA GLN A 257 1.49 17.78 0.93
C GLN A 257 1.01 18.50 -0.35
N GLU A 258 0.34 17.78 -1.27
CA GLU A 258 -0.14 18.34 -2.54
C GLU A 258 -1.51 19.02 -2.42
N ARG A 259 -2.18 18.95 -1.25
CA ARG A 259 -3.58 19.37 -1.09
C ARG A 259 -3.83 20.78 -1.63
N GLY A 260 -3.12 21.80 -1.14
CA GLY A 260 -3.35 23.20 -1.57
C GLY A 260 -3.16 23.39 -3.08
N ARG A 261 -2.10 22.80 -3.65
CA ARG A 261 -1.85 22.85 -5.09
C ARG A 261 -2.95 22.18 -5.91
N LEU A 262 -3.50 21.08 -5.42
CA LEU A 262 -4.57 20.35 -6.10
C LEU A 262 -5.92 21.07 -6.00
N GLU A 263 -6.21 21.76 -4.89
CA GLU A 263 -7.37 22.63 -4.72
C GLU A 263 -7.31 23.80 -5.72
N GLU A 264 -6.16 24.50 -5.81
CA GLU A 264 -5.94 25.58 -6.79
C GLU A 264 -6.08 25.09 -8.26
N LEU A 265 -5.56 23.90 -8.56
CA LEU A 265 -5.71 23.32 -9.90
C LEU A 265 -7.17 23.01 -10.22
N ALA A 266 -7.92 22.41 -9.30
CA ALA A 266 -9.33 22.07 -9.50
C ALA A 266 -10.18 23.32 -9.76
N GLU A 267 -9.94 24.41 -9.02
CA GLU A 267 -10.58 25.72 -9.25
C GLU A 267 -10.24 26.26 -10.64
N LYS A 268 -8.95 26.25 -11.01
CA LYS A 268 -8.47 26.75 -12.29
C LYS A 268 -9.11 26.06 -13.50
N VAL A 269 -9.33 24.72 -13.40
CA VAL A 269 -9.92 23.94 -14.49
C VAL A 269 -11.42 23.68 -14.29
N HIS A 270 -12.04 24.33 -13.31
CA HIS A 270 -13.48 24.27 -12.99
C HIS A 270 -14.03 22.87 -12.74
N VAL A 271 -13.24 22.00 -12.09
CA VAL A 271 -13.67 20.66 -11.72
C VAL A 271 -14.30 20.67 -10.32
N PRO A 272 -15.56 20.25 -10.17
CA PRO A 272 -16.18 20.12 -8.85
C PRO A 272 -15.58 18.95 -8.08
N ILE A 273 -14.70 19.26 -7.14
CA ILE A 273 -14.02 18.27 -6.28
C ILE A 273 -14.25 18.60 -4.81
N GLU A 274 -14.55 17.58 -4.02
CA GLU A 274 -14.73 17.65 -2.56
C GLU A 274 -13.57 16.93 -1.87
N PHE A 275 -12.69 17.67 -1.18
CA PHE A 275 -11.60 17.13 -0.39
C PHE A 275 -12.07 16.80 1.04
N ARG A 276 -12.34 15.53 1.34
CA ARG A 276 -12.86 15.09 2.64
C ARG A 276 -11.80 14.86 3.71
N GLY A 277 -10.51 14.96 3.36
CA GLY A 277 -9.44 14.62 4.28
C GLY A 277 -9.34 13.13 4.55
N THR A 278 -8.62 12.76 5.62
CA THR A 278 -8.49 11.36 6.06
C THR A 278 -9.69 10.96 6.90
N PHE A 279 -10.15 9.73 6.72
CA PHE A 279 -11.15 9.14 7.60
C PHE A 279 -10.45 8.35 8.72
N ASP A 280 -10.90 8.53 9.95
CA ASP A 280 -10.41 7.80 11.12
C ASP A 280 -11.19 6.50 11.37
N GLU A 281 -12.39 6.37 10.77
CA GLU A 281 -13.26 5.21 10.92
C GLU A 281 -13.51 4.55 9.55
N GLU A 282 -13.40 3.22 9.50
CA GLU A 282 -13.70 2.44 8.28
C GLU A 282 -15.15 2.52 7.85
N THR A 283 -16.07 2.84 8.75
CA THR A 283 -17.48 3.06 8.44
C THR A 283 -17.69 4.23 7.47
N ASP A 284 -16.90 5.30 7.60
CA ASP A 284 -16.98 6.44 6.69
C ASP A 284 -16.36 6.09 5.32
N LEU A 285 -15.28 5.31 5.33
CA LEU A 285 -14.70 4.80 4.10
C LEU A 285 -15.63 3.80 3.38
N ALA A 286 -16.26 2.88 4.12
CA ALA A 286 -17.27 1.97 3.59
C ALA A 286 -18.45 2.72 2.97
N ARG A 287 -18.92 3.79 3.65
CA ARG A 287 -19.98 4.66 3.13
C ARG A 287 -19.54 5.33 1.82
N ALA A 288 -18.31 5.87 1.76
CA ALA A 288 -17.82 6.51 0.55
C ALA A 288 -17.75 5.53 -0.64
N TYR A 289 -17.31 4.28 -0.41
CA TYR A 289 -17.36 3.24 -1.45
C TYR A 289 -18.78 2.85 -1.83
N SER A 290 -19.68 2.66 -0.87
CA SER A 290 -21.05 2.21 -1.17
C SER A 290 -21.89 3.25 -1.90
N GLU A 291 -21.67 4.53 -1.61
CA GLU A 291 -22.41 5.65 -2.21
C GLU A 291 -21.86 6.13 -3.56
N CYS A 292 -20.58 5.90 -3.88
CA CYS A 292 -20.00 6.37 -5.15
C CYS A 292 -20.55 5.63 -6.36
N LYS A 293 -20.42 6.24 -7.54
CA LYS A 293 -20.72 5.58 -8.83
C LYS A 293 -19.61 4.60 -9.20
N PHE A 294 -18.37 5.01 -9.13
CA PHE A 294 -17.18 4.21 -9.42
C PHE A 294 -15.94 4.81 -8.79
N LEU A 295 -14.88 4.00 -8.73
CA LEU A 295 -13.56 4.43 -8.27
C LEU A 295 -12.68 4.89 -9.44
N VAL A 296 -11.84 5.91 -9.19
CA VAL A 296 -10.76 6.33 -10.10
C VAL A 296 -9.42 6.26 -9.36
N HIS A 297 -8.47 5.48 -9.89
CA HIS A 297 -7.17 5.22 -9.29
C HIS A 297 -6.06 5.32 -10.34
N LEU A 298 -5.42 6.48 -10.47
CA LEU A 298 -4.47 6.81 -11.56
C LEU A 298 -3.01 6.91 -11.09
N SER A 299 -2.62 6.19 -10.05
CA SER A 299 -1.25 6.22 -9.53
C SER A 299 -0.21 5.97 -10.63
N LEU A 300 0.90 6.73 -10.59
CA LEU A 300 2.05 6.54 -11.49
C LEU A 300 2.89 5.30 -11.12
N TYR A 301 2.76 4.85 -9.90
CA TYR A 301 3.31 3.60 -9.39
C TYR A 301 2.41 3.05 -8.28
N GLU A 302 1.94 1.83 -8.45
CA GLU A 302 1.11 1.14 -7.47
C GLU A 302 1.51 -0.33 -7.44
N PRO A 303 2.08 -0.83 -6.35
CA PRO A 303 2.50 -2.23 -6.27
C PRO A 303 1.37 -3.22 -6.45
N PHE A 304 0.19 -2.95 -5.91
CA PHE A 304 -1.00 -3.80 -6.05
C PHE A 304 -2.28 -3.00 -6.30
N GLY A 305 -2.66 -2.14 -5.36
CA GLY A 305 -3.90 -1.37 -5.43
C GLY A 305 -5.01 -1.98 -4.57
N LEU A 306 -4.99 -1.71 -3.26
CA LEU A 306 -6.08 -2.12 -2.37
C LEU A 306 -7.40 -1.41 -2.66
N THR A 307 -7.36 -0.15 -3.11
CA THR A 307 -8.58 0.64 -3.36
C THR A 307 -9.48 0.06 -4.46
N PRO A 308 -8.99 -0.51 -5.58
CA PRO A 308 -9.82 -1.27 -6.51
C PRO A 308 -10.43 -2.55 -5.89
N VAL A 309 -9.71 -3.24 -5.00
CA VAL A 309 -10.27 -4.39 -4.26
C VAL A 309 -11.42 -3.93 -3.37
N GLU A 310 -11.19 -2.86 -2.61
CA GLU A 310 -12.20 -2.27 -1.73
C GLU A 310 -13.43 -1.80 -2.51
N ALA A 311 -13.25 -1.07 -3.63
CA ALA A 311 -14.36 -0.65 -4.49
C ALA A 311 -15.14 -1.85 -5.05
N GLY A 312 -14.44 -2.89 -5.52
CA GLY A 312 -15.06 -4.12 -6.01
C GLY A 312 -15.91 -4.84 -4.98
N LEU A 313 -15.49 -4.88 -3.70
CA LEU A 313 -16.30 -5.41 -2.59
C LEU A 313 -17.69 -4.76 -2.49
N PHE A 314 -17.74 -3.44 -2.72
CA PHE A 314 -19.00 -2.68 -2.72
C PHE A 314 -19.73 -2.70 -4.08
N GLY A 315 -19.33 -3.57 -5.01
CA GLY A 315 -19.93 -3.67 -6.33
C GLY A 315 -19.71 -2.43 -7.19
N LYS A 316 -18.56 -1.75 -7.02
CA LYS A 316 -18.22 -0.56 -7.81
C LYS A 316 -17.14 -0.88 -8.82
N PRO A 317 -17.34 -0.55 -10.11
CA PRO A 317 -16.27 -0.68 -11.11
C PRO A 317 -15.18 0.36 -10.86
N SER A 318 -14.02 0.12 -11.43
CA SER A 318 -12.86 1.01 -11.22
C SER A 318 -12.22 1.41 -12.55
N ILE A 319 -11.80 2.68 -12.66
CA ILE A 319 -10.87 3.13 -13.70
C ILE A 319 -9.48 3.17 -13.06
N VAL A 320 -8.57 2.32 -13.51
CA VAL A 320 -7.26 2.16 -12.88
C VAL A 320 -6.11 2.40 -13.85
N THR A 321 -4.97 2.79 -13.31
CA THR A 321 -3.72 2.89 -14.06
C THR A 321 -3.31 1.53 -14.66
N ASN A 322 -2.64 1.56 -15.81
CA ASN A 322 -1.95 0.40 -16.38
C ASN A 322 -0.53 0.22 -15.83
N LEU A 323 -0.12 1.04 -14.84
CA LEU A 323 1.21 1.01 -14.23
C LEU A 323 1.17 0.29 -12.88
N GLY A 324 1.84 -0.86 -12.81
CA GLY A 324 1.92 -1.62 -11.56
C GLY A 324 0.96 -2.80 -11.47
N GLY A 325 0.47 -3.07 -10.27
CA GLY A 325 -0.41 -4.19 -9.92
C GLY A 325 -1.92 -3.99 -10.15
N PRO A 326 -2.50 -2.77 -10.28
CA PRO A 326 -3.95 -2.61 -10.47
C PRO A 326 -4.56 -3.42 -11.63
N PRO A 327 -3.85 -3.66 -12.77
CA PRO A 327 -4.34 -4.55 -13.83
C PRO A 327 -4.50 -6.02 -13.43
N GLU A 328 -3.94 -6.44 -12.30
CA GLU A 328 -4.12 -7.79 -11.77
C GLU A 328 -5.46 -7.93 -11.02
N VAL A 329 -6.07 -6.80 -10.64
CA VAL A 329 -7.36 -6.73 -9.94
C VAL A 329 -8.49 -6.39 -10.90
N VAL A 330 -8.27 -5.44 -11.82
CA VAL A 330 -9.30 -4.92 -12.72
C VAL A 330 -9.13 -5.50 -14.12
N MET A 331 -10.17 -6.18 -14.61
CA MET A 331 -10.24 -6.73 -15.96
C MET A 331 -10.81 -5.68 -16.93
N GLU A 332 -10.01 -5.29 -17.94
CA GLU A 332 -10.40 -4.29 -18.96
C GLU A 332 -11.74 -4.60 -19.61
N GLY A 333 -12.65 -3.64 -19.57
CA GLY A 333 -13.98 -3.74 -20.16
C GLY A 333 -14.94 -4.71 -19.46
N VAL A 334 -14.52 -5.40 -18.39
CA VAL A 334 -15.31 -6.40 -17.68
C VAL A 334 -15.65 -5.95 -16.25
N THR A 335 -14.64 -5.56 -15.47
CA THR A 335 -14.83 -5.10 -14.08
C THR A 335 -14.50 -3.62 -13.91
N GLY A 336 -14.10 -2.96 -15.00
CA GLY A 336 -13.70 -1.57 -15.06
C GLY A 336 -12.84 -1.30 -16.28
N TYR A 337 -12.00 -0.25 -16.20
CA TYR A 337 -11.10 0.13 -17.28
C TYR A 337 -9.66 0.27 -16.78
N VAL A 338 -8.71 -0.22 -17.60
CA VAL A 338 -7.27 -0.10 -17.37
C VAL A 338 -6.72 0.94 -18.35
N VAL A 339 -6.22 2.06 -17.84
CA VAL A 339 -5.91 3.24 -18.66
C VAL A 339 -4.45 3.70 -18.49
N ASN A 340 -3.90 4.35 -19.51
CA ASN A 340 -2.67 5.11 -19.34
C ASN A 340 -2.97 6.36 -18.48
N PRO A 341 -2.35 6.52 -17.28
CA PRO A 341 -2.66 7.61 -16.36
C PRO A 341 -2.29 9.02 -16.88
N ARG A 342 -1.65 9.10 -18.05
CA ARG A 342 -1.31 10.37 -18.73
C ARG A 342 -2.26 10.73 -19.88
N ASP A 343 -3.16 9.83 -20.26
CA ASP A 343 -4.14 10.05 -21.32
C ASP A 343 -5.45 10.62 -20.75
N HIS A 344 -5.42 11.88 -20.36
CA HIS A 344 -6.53 12.57 -19.69
C HIS A 344 -7.81 12.58 -20.53
N GLN A 345 -7.68 12.65 -21.88
CA GLN A 345 -8.81 12.65 -22.78
C GLN A 345 -9.51 11.28 -22.80
N TYR A 346 -8.72 10.20 -22.93
CA TYR A 346 -9.26 8.84 -22.91
C TYR A 346 -9.87 8.49 -21.55
N ILE A 347 -9.21 8.88 -20.45
CA ILE A 347 -9.73 8.69 -19.10
C ILE A 347 -11.07 9.41 -18.94
N GLY A 348 -11.17 10.68 -19.36
CA GLY A 348 -12.42 11.46 -19.34
C GLY A 348 -13.53 10.79 -20.16
N ALA A 349 -13.19 10.21 -21.32
CA ALA A 349 -14.17 9.44 -22.11
C ALA A 349 -14.69 8.19 -21.37
N LYS A 350 -13.82 7.45 -20.65
CA LYS A 350 -14.24 6.30 -19.83
C LYS A 350 -15.05 6.71 -18.60
N MET A 351 -14.73 7.84 -17.96
CA MET A 351 -15.56 8.43 -16.91
C MET A 351 -16.96 8.75 -17.45
N ASN A 352 -17.06 9.44 -18.59
CA ASN A 352 -18.33 9.76 -19.23
C ASN A 352 -19.14 8.50 -19.60
N ALA A 353 -18.51 7.45 -20.08
CA ALA A 353 -19.19 6.19 -20.41
C ALA A 353 -19.85 5.56 -19.16
N LEU A 354 -19.13 5.51 -18.03
CA LEU A 354 -19.69 4.99 -16.77
C LEU A 354 -20.74 5.91 -16.14
N LEU A 355 -20.69 7.22 -16.40
CA LEU A 355 -21.70 8.16 -15.92
C LEU A 355 -22.98 8.11 -16.74
N ALA A 356 -22.87 7.90 -18.06
CA ALA A 356 -24.00 7.93 -18.98
C ALA A 356 -24.81 6.63 -19.01
N ASP A 357 -24.18 5.49 -18.67
CA ASP A 357 -24.83 4.16 -18.74
C ASP A 357 -24.84 3.47 -17.37
N ASP A 358 -25.94 3.62 -16.66
CA ASP A 358 -26.17 3.00 -15.35
C ASP A 358 -26.21 1.46 -15.41
N SER A 359 -26.66 0.89 -16.54
CA SER A 359 -26.71 -0.57 -16.72
C SER A 359 -25.31 -1.14 -16.83
N LEU A 360 -24.50 -0.57 -17.73
CA LEU A 360 -23.10 -0.94 -17.90
C LEU A 360 -22.33 -0.82 -16.58
N ARG A 361 -22.51 0.30 -15.87
CA ARG A 361 -21.82 0.55 -14.62
C ARG A 361 -22.17 -0.50 -13.55
N ARG A 362 -23.45 -0.83 -13.39
CA ARG A 362 -23.90 -1.85 -12.43
C ARG A 362 -23.44 -3.24 -12.81
N GLU A 363 -23.49 -3.59 -14.10
CA GLU A 363 -23.00 -4.88 -14.59
C GLU A 363 -21.49 -5.04 -14.33
N MET A 364 -20.68 -4.03 -14.68
CA MET A 364 -19.25 -4.03 -14.37
C MET A 364 -18.99 -4.10 -12.85
N GLY A 365 -19.76 -3.38 -12.06
CA GLY A 365 -19.67 -3.39 -10.61
C GLY A 365 -19.99 -4.76 -10.00
N GLN A 366 -21.04 -5.42 -10.49
CA GLN A 366 -21.39 -6.77 -10.06
C GLN A 366 -20.28 -7.77 -10.39
N ARG A 367 -19.73 -7.71 -11.61
CA ARG A 367 -18.60 -8.55 -12.03
C ARG A 367 -17.33 -8.25 -11.22
N ALA A 368 -17.12 -6.98 -10.84
CA ALA A 368 -16.02 -6.60 -9.94
C ALA A 368 -16.20 -7.28 -8.58
N LYS A 369 -17.39 -7.24 -7.98
CA LYS A 369 -17.68 -7.90 -6.71
C LYS A 369 -17.43 -9.41 -6.78
N GLU A 370 -17.95 -10.09 -7.79
CA GLU A 370 -17.74 -11.52 -8.01
C GLU A 370 -16.24 -11.88 -8.15
N ASN A 371 -15.48 -11.02 -8.84
CA ASN A 371 -14.02 -11.20 -8.98
C ASN A 371 -13.32 -11.08 -7.62
N ILE A 372 -13.67 -10.08 -6.80
CA ILE A 372 -13.07 -9.91 -5.48
C ILE A 372 -13.42 -11.07 -4.55
N GLU A 373 -14.69 -11.46 -4.49
CA GLU A 373 -15.15 -12.59 -3.68
C GLU A 373 -14.49 -13.92 -4.10
N ARG A 374 -14.21 -14.08 -5.39
CA ARG A 374 -13.54 -15.27 -5.92
C ARG A 374 -12.04 -15.29 -5.67
N ASN A 375 -11.34 -14.15 -5.72
CA ASN A 375 -9.89 -14.14 -5.85
C ASN A 375 -9.15 -13.35 -4.76
N PHE A 376 -9.80 -12.38 -4.08
CA PHE A 376 -9.12 -11.39 -3.26
C PHE A 376 -9.73 -11.21 -1.86
N THR A 377 -10.43 -12.23 -1.32
CA THR A 377 -10.94 -12.19 0.06
C THR A 377 -9.77 -12.21 1.06
N LEU A 378 -10.03 -11.71 2.28
CA LEU A 378 -9.03 -11.75 3.34
C LEU A 378 -8.62 -13.18 3.69
N GLU A 379 -9.57 -14.12 3.65
CA GLU A 379 -9.30 -15.54 3.90
C GLU A 379 -8.32 -16.09 2.86
N LYS A 380 -8.57 -15.87 1.55
CA LYS A 380 -7.67 -16.34 0.48
C LYS A 380 -6.30 -15.68 0.55
N SER A 381 -6.24 -14.39 0.83
CA SER A 381 -5.00 -13.65 1.03
C SER A 381 -4.16 -14.30 2.14
N THR A 382 -4.80 -14.54 3.30
CA THR A 382 -4.11 -15.08 4.47
C THR A 382 -3.74 -16.56 4.29
N THR A 383 -4.61 -17.35 3.66
CA THR A 383 -4.35 -18.76 3.35
C THR A 383 -3.13 -18.87 2.42
N ARG A 384 -3.08 -18.07 1.35
CA ARG A 384 -1.95 -18.08 0.44
C ARG A 384 -0.65 -17.64 1.12
N LEU A 385 -0.71 -16.58 1.95
CA LEU A 385 0.44 -16.17 2.75
C LEU A 385 0.90 -17.32 3.65
N LEU A 386 -0.02 -18.02 4.32
CA LEU A 386 0.28 -19.10 5.23
C LEU A 386 0.91 -20.32 4.52
N GLU A 387 0.41 -20.69 3.35
CA GLU A 387 1.00 -21.74 2.50
C GLU A 387 2.46 -21.43 2.18
N GLU A 388 2.76 -20.18 1.85
CA GLU A 388 4.13 -19.74 1.56
C GLU A 388 5.01 -19.64 2.83
N VAL A 389 4.42 -19.42 3.99
CA VAL A 389 5.12 -19.39 5.29
C VAL A 389 5.46 -20.81 5.77
N GLU A 390 4.60 -21.79 5.52
CA GLU A 390 4.74 -23.16 6.00
C GLU A 390 5.54 -24.06 5.03
N SER A 391 5.67 -23.67 3.75
CA SER A 391 6.53 -24.34 2.77
C SER A 391 8.01 -23.98 2.96
#